data_8fe9674992b3c20f16a8ba3f79a6b2d7
#
_entry.id   8fe9674992b3c20f16a8ba3f79a6b2d7
#
_cell.length_a   1.000
_cell.length_b   1.000
_cell.length_c   1.000
_cell.angle_alpha   90.00
_cell.angle_beta   90.00
_cell.angle_gamma   90.00
#
_symmetry.space_group_name_H-M   'P 1'
#
loop_
_entity.id
_entity.type
_entity.pdbx_description
1 polymer ?
#
loop_
_entity_poly.entity_id
_entity_poly.type
_entity_poly.pdbx_seq_one_letter_code
_entity_poly.pdbx_strand_id
1 'polypeptide(L)'
;MTTAILDINDQSLLITTGLDFSYRESGFAQLTNNGIICGTDAHAMHWQAPQSSFNDYWKRLNQLSLPNKQPWARHNADIAFAQLQKMLLAADSPDRVIFSIPGSVSDPQLALLAGMLNATSSTLLGVIDSGLLAALALRQDSWIVELQLHQTVLSLVRYEHRDDQTNLNIDQQEIIPDLGILQIHNTVANHISERFIKDYRYDPLHSSSGEQAIYDQMTDWLSDLVSHGEVVVTLNTPSGDLSLTLHKEDITNLLQYRLGHLNRVLSAQPEVRAAFTDSAKLISLLTPDYGHSDTINRIDVAVSCLDIVERIFPDNAEPIRVSSLQIGAATAPQKVPSSDSRRSIATHILHDGQAWSLAKSLSITVSEGQLQLGMGINKKASVCLTFSNNSLQILHQQDNCKVILPEKCSSDETLIVGGYTLKLIEVING
;
A
#
# COMPACT_ATOMS: atom_id res chain seq x y z
N MET A 1 17.55 20.78 0.51
CA MET A 1 17.68 19.55 -0.30
C MET A 1 16.61 18.58 0.15
N THR A 2 15.76 18.16 -0.78
CA THR A 2 14.68 17.22 -0.46
C THR A 2 15.19 15.79 -0.57
N THR A 3 14.96 14.99 0.44
CA THR A 3 15.34 13.56 0.45
C THR A 3 14.07 12.71 0.40
N ALA A 4 14.04 11.69 -0.45
CA ALA A 4 12.96 10.72 -0.53
C ALA A 4 13.46 9.31 -0.22
N ILE A 5 12.58 8.46 0.31
CA ILE A 5 12.76 7.01 0.32
C ILE A 5 11.87 6.44 -0.78
N LEU A 6 12.47 5.60 -1.61
CA LEU A 6 11.78 4.80 -2.63
C LEU A 6 11.91 3.33 -2.26
N ASP A 7 10.79 2.74 -1.85
CA ASP A 7 10.68 1.34 -1.46
C ASP A 7 10.27 0.48 -2.66
N ILE A 8 11.15 -0.45 -3.03
CA ILE A 8 11.03 -1.28 -4.23
C ILE A 8 10.35 -2.60 -3.88
N ASN A 9 9.06 -2.53 -3.58
CA ASN A 9 8.21 -3.72 -3.54
C ASN A 9 7.27 -3.67 -4.74
N ASP A 10 7.43 -4.58 -5.69
CA ASP A 10 6.72 -4.56 -6.98
C ASP A 10 5.20 -4.78 -6.87
N GLN A 11 4.69 -5.32 -5.77
CA GLN A 11 3.24 -5.32 -5.50
C GLN A 11 2.73 -3.88 -5.31
N SER A 12 3.50 -3.05 -4.64
CA SER A 12 3.15 -1.66 -4.34
C SER A 12 4.42 -0.87 -4.06
N LEU A 13 5.07 -0.38 -5.13
CA LEU A 13 6.18 0.56 -5.00
C LEU A 13 5.71 1.80 -4.24
N LEU A 14 6.57 2.33 -3.38
CA LEU A 14 6.24 3.47 -2.54
C LEU A 14 7.35 4.51 -2.62
N ILE A 15 7.01 5.79 -2.84
CA ILE A 15 7.93 6.90 -2.63
C ILE A 15 7.33 7.86 -1.60
N THR A 16 8.16 8.34 -0.67
CA THR A 16 7.75 9.33 0.33
C THR A 16 8.88 10.32 0.61
N THR A 17 8.51 11.56 0.86
CA THR A 17 9.41 12.63 1.31
C THR A 17 9.16 13.04 2.76
N GLY A 18 8.26 12.34 3.46
CA GLY A 18 7.88 12.60 4.85
C GLY A 18 6.39 12.39 5.11
N LEU A 19 5.89 12.94 6.21
CA LEU A 19 4.49 12.79 6.62
C LEU A 19 3.48 13.41 5.64
N ASP A 20 3.90 14.46 4.93
CA ASP A 20 3.01 15.26 4.08
C ASP A 20 2.84 14.68 2.67
N PHE A 21 3.69 13.76 2.28
CA PHE A 21 3.65 13.18 0.93
C PHE A 21 4.06 11.72 0.91
N SER A 22 3.19 10.93 0.29
CA SER A 22 3.50 9.56 -0.14
C SER A 22 2.75 9.24 -1.43
N TYR A 23 3.39 8.47 -2.32
CA TYR A 23 2.80 8.03 -3.57
C TYR A 23 3.09 6.55 -3.78
N ARG A 24 2.09 5.79 -4.23
CA ARG A 24 2.17 4.35 -4.45
C ARG A 24 1.80 3.99 -5.88
N GLU A 25 2.47 2.97 -6.41
CA GLU A 25 2.17 2.38 -7.71
C GLU A 25 2.38 0.87 -7.70
N SER A 26 1.55 0.14 -8.44
CA SER A 26 1.77 -1.29 -8.68
C SER A 26 2.86 -1.51 -9.73
N GLY A 27 3.58 -2.64 -9.66
CA GLY A 27 4.62 -3.02 -10.60
C GLY A 27 4.07 -3.60 -11.91
N PHE A 28 3.06 -2.94 -12.50
CA PHE A 28 2.50 -3.28 -13.80
C PHE A 28 2.91 -2.26 -14.85
N ALA A 29 3.13 -2.73 -16.06
CA ALA A 29 3.43 -1.87 -17.21
C ALA A 29 2.80 -2.42 -18.48
N GLN A 30 2.48 -1.53 -19.40
CA GLN A 30 2.01 -1.85 -20.74
C GLN A 30 2.77 -1.07 -21.80
N LEU A 31 3.23 -1.78 -22.83
CA LEU A 31 3.82 -1.17 -24.01
C LEU A 31 2.71 -0.75 -24.98
N THR A 32 2.69 0.52 -25.32
CA THR A 32 1.77 1.08 -26.30
C THR A 32 2.52 1.56 -27.54
N ASN A 33 1.82 1.98 -28.57
CA ASN A 33 2.46 2.58 -29.76
C ASN A 33 3.22 3.89 -29.45
N ASN A 34 2.86 4.55 -28.35
CA ASN A 34 3.38 5.88 -28.01
C ASN A 34 4.34 5.89 -26.80
N GLY A 35 4.59 4.75 -26.18
CA GLY A 35 5.45 4.67 -24.98
C GLY A 35 5.03 3.61 -23.98
N ILE A 36 5.48 3.78 -22.74
CA ILE A 36 5.24 2.87 -21.63
C ILE A 36 4.21 3.50 -20.68
N ILE A 37 3.14 2.78 -20.38
CA ILE A 37 2.19 3.10 -19.30
C ILE A 37 2.59 2.24 -18.10
N CYS A 38 2.66 2.81 -16.90
CA CYS A 38 3.02 2.10 -15.67
C CYS A 38 1.97 2.29 -14.57
N GLY A 39 1.95 1.35 -13.63
CA GLY A 39 1.16 1.43 -12.41
C GLY A 39 -0.28 1.04 -12.59
N THR A 40 -1.19 1.75 -11.91
CA THR A 40 -2.63 1.46 -11.87
C THR A 40 -3.27 1.42 -13.25
N ASP A 41 -2.91 2.35 -14.15
CA ASP A 41 -3.46 2.40 -15.51
C ASP A 41 -3.06 1.15 -16.31
N ALA A 42 -1.81 0.67 -16.14
CA ALA A 42 -1.34 -0.55 -16.79
C ALA A 42 -2.02 -1.80 -16.19
N HIS A 43 -2.23 -1.83 -14.88
CA HIS A 43 -2.94 -2.91 -14.20
C HIS A 43 -4.37 -3.06 -14.71
N ALA A 44 -5.11 -1.96 -14.88
CA ALA A 44 -6.49 -1.94 -15.36
C ALA A 44 -6.66 -2.48 -16.80
N MET A 45 -5.56 -2.66 -17.56
CA MET A 45 -5.57 -3.19 -18.92
C MET A 45 -4.76 -4.48 -19.08
N HIS A 46 -4.17 -4.98 -18.01
CA HIS A 46 -3.16 -6.03 -18.06
C HIS A 46 -3.69 -7.32 -18.72
N TRP A 47 -4.86 -7.78 -18.30
CA TRP A 47 -5.46 -9.01 -18.82
C TRP A 47 -6.20 -8.82 -20.15
N GLN A 48 -6.51 -7.57 -20.53
CA GLN A 48 -7.08 -7.27 -21.84
C GLN A 48 -6.04 -7.31 -22.96
N ALA A 49 -4.78 -7.00 -22.63
CA ALA A 49 -3.69 -6.93 -23.60
C ALA A 49 -2.41 -7.65 -23.10
N PRO A 50 -2.48 -8.97 -22.81
CA PRO A 50 -1.41 -9.69 -22.14
C PRO A 50 -0.07 -9.71 -22.94
N GLN A 51 -0.14 -9.63 -24.28
CA GLN A 51 1.06 -9.65 -25.12
C GLN A 51 1.92 -8.38 -25.01
N SER A 52 1.34 -7.26 -24.60
CA SER A 52 2.01 -5.96 -24.42
C SER A 52 2.17 -5.57 -22.95
N SER A 53 1.73 -6.43 -22.03
CA SER A 53 1.69 -6.18 -20.59
C SER A 53 2.83 -6.90 -19.87
N PHE A 54 3.40 -6.23 -18.87
CA PHE A 54 4.55 -6.69 -18.09
C PHE A 54 4.28 -6.45 -16.60
N ASN A 55 4.64 -7.43 -15.76
CA ASN A 55 4.52 -7.33 -14.31
C ASN A 55 5.69 -7.96 -13.54
N ASP A 56 6.72 -8.45 -14.25
CA ASP A 56 7.89 -9.10 -13.67
C ASP A 56 9.21 -8.34 -13.89
N TYR A 57 9.15 -7.15 -14.47
CA TYR A 57 10.33 -6.36 -14.85
C TYR A 57 11.13 -5.85 -13.65
N TRP A 58 10.55 -5.66 -12.48
CA TRP A 58 11.27 -5.38 -11.24
C TRP A 58 11.99 -6.64 -10.73
N LYS A 59 11.29 -7.78 -10.67
CA LYS A 59 11.88 -9.05 -10.28
C LYS A 59 13.00 -9.48 -11.23
N ARG A 60 12.79 -9.27 -12.54
CA ARG A 60 13.75 -9.60 -13.61
C ARG A 60 14.51 -8.39 -14.12
N LEU A 61 14.84 -7.44 -13.24
CA LEU A 61 15.58 -6.24 -13.64
C LEU A 61 16.90 -6.60 -14.32
N ASN A 62 16.94 -6.44 -15.67
CA ASN A 62 18.08 -6.78 -16.51
C ASN A 62 18.04 -6.03 -17.84
N GLN A 63 19.09 -6.20 -18.64
CA GLN A 63 19.22 -5.65 -19.99
C GLN A 63 19.08 -6.73 -21.09
N LEU A 64 18.45 -7.86 -20.80
CA LEU A 64 18.11 -8.85 -21.80
C LEU A 64 16.97 -8.35 -22.69
N SER A 65 17.06 -8.64 -23.99
CA SER A 65 16.08 -8.17 -24.98
C SER A 65 14.69 -8.73 -24.69
N LEU A 66 13.69 -7.85 -24.66
CA LEU A 66 12.28 -8.27 -24.57
C LEU A 66 11.84 -9.01 -25.83
N PRO A 67 10.93 -10.00 -25.73
CA PRO A 67 10.38 -10.69 -26.90
C PRO A 67 9.71 -9.72 -27.88
N ASN A 68 8.94 -8.78 -27.37
CA ASN A 68 8.19 -7.78 -28.13
C ASN A 68 8.80 -6.38 -27.94
N LYS A 69 10.13 -6.26 -28.16
CA LYS A 69 10.85 -5.00 -27.97
C LYS A 69 10.31 -3.87 -28.87
N GLN A 70 10.29 -2.69 -28.29
CA GLN A 70 10.00 -1.43 -28.98
C GLN A 70 11.24 -0.52 -28.96
N PRO A 71 11.35 0.50 -29.79
CA PRO A 71 12.48 1.44 -29.74
C PRO A 71 12.69 2.08 -28.36
N TRP A 72 11.61 2.27 -27.59
CA TRP A 72 11.60 2.89 -26.26
C TRP A 72 11.55 1.87 -25.10
N ALA A 73 11.39 0.58 -25.37
CA ALA A 73 11.39 -0.50 -24.39
C ALA A 73 12.07 -1.74 -24.97
N ARG A 74 13.38 -1.84 -24.81
CA ARG A 74 14.22 -2.91 -25.36
C ARG A 74 14.39 -4.06 -24.38
N HIS A 75 14.34 -3.73 -23.07
CA HIS A 75 14.60 -4.65 -21.96
C HIS A 75 13.84 -4.22 -20.69
N ASN A 76 13.80 -5.08 -19.68
CA ASN A 76 13.09 -4.81 -18.42
C ASN A 76 13.57 -3.53 -17.74
N ALA A 77 14.86 -3.19 -17.86
CA ALA A 77 15.38 -1.96 -17.26
C ALA A 77 14.80 -0.67 -17.90
N ASP A 78 14.42 -0.68 -19.20
CA ASP A 78 13.75 0.49 -19.81
C ASP A 78 12.34 0.68 -19.20
N ILE A 79 11.64 -0.41 -18.92
CA ILE A 79 10.30 -0.37 -18.30
C ILE A 79 10.41 0.13 -16.85
N ALA A 80 11.34 -0.45 -16.08
CA ALA A 80 11.58 -0.04 -14.70
C ALA A 80 12.01 1.43 -14.60
N PHE A 81 12.83 1.91 -15.57
CA PHE A 81 13.24 3.31 -15.62
C PHE A 81 12.07 4.26 -15.89
N ALA A 82 11.16 3.90 -16.79
CA ALA A 82 9.96 4.70 -17.04
C ALA A 82 9.09 4.84 -15.77
N GLN A 83 8.92 3.76 -15.01
CA GLN A 83 8.19 3.82 -13.75
C GLN A 83 8.95 4.60 -12.68
N LEU A 84 10.27 4.40 -12.55
CA LEU A 84 11.12 5.18 -11.66
C LEU A 84 10.97 6.68 -11.92
N GLN A 85 11.05 7.10 -13.17
CA GLN A 85 10.87 8.51 -13.56
C GLN A 85 9.48 9.03 -13.17
N LYS A 86 8.43 8.26 -13.40
CA LYS A 86 7.06 8.63 -13.00
C LYS A 86 6.95 8.85 -11.49
N MET A 87 7.52 7.95 -10.70
CA MET A 87 7.51 8.05 -9.23
C MET A 87 8.30 9.26 -8.73
N LEU A 88 9.49 9.52 -9.30
CA LEU A 88 10.29 10.70 -8.94
C LEU A 88 9.57 12.00 -9.29
N LEU A 89 8.92 12.07 -10.45
CA LEU A 89 8.12 13.23 -10.84
C LEU A 89 6.92 13.45 -9.90
N ALA A 90 6.24 12.39 -9.47
CA ALA A 90 5.16 12.49 -8.50
C ALA A 90 5.63 13.07 -7.15
N ALA A 91 6.90 12.85 -6.79
CA ALA A 91 7.54 13.38 -5.58
C ALA A 91 8.30 14.70 -5.82
N ASP A 92 7.93 15.48 -6.84
CA ASP A 92 8.57 16.75 -7.21
C ASP A 92 10.09 16.66 -7.46
N SER A 93 10.54 15.50 -7.99
CA SER A 93 11.96 15.24 -8.34
C SER A 93 12.93 15.52 -7.18
N PRO A 94 12.91 14.72 -6.10
CA PRO A 94 13.73 14.97 -4.92
C PRO A 94 15.22 15.03 -5.27
N ASP A 95 15.99 15.87 -4.55
CA ASP A 95 17.44 16.02 -4.76
C ASP A 95 18.19 14.70 -4.48
N ARG A 96 17.77 14.00 -3.43
CA ARG A 96 18.41 12.78 -2.93
C ARG A 96 17.41 11.67 -2.75
N VAL A 97 17.80 10.43 -3.07
CA VAL A 97 16.96 9.23 -2.94
C VAL A 97 17.70 8.16 -2.16
N ILE A 98 16.99 7.53 -1.23
CA ILE A 98 17.38 6.29 -0.57
C ILE A 98 16.53 5.18 -1.16
N PHE A 99 17.16 4.11 -1.64
CA PHE A 99 16.44 2.92 -2.03
C PHE A 99 16.22 1.99 -0.84
N SER A 100 14.98 1.63 -0.56
CA SER A 100 14.60 0.49 0.25
C SER A 100 14.38 -0.69 -0.68
N ILE A 101 15.20 -1.72 -0.60
CA ILE A 101 15.18 -2.86 -1.51
C ILE A 101 14.97 -4.19 -0.76
N PRO A 102 14.18 -5.12 -1.30
CA PRO A 102 14.04 -6.43 -0.71
C PRO A 102 15.33 -7.24 -0.86
N GLY A 103 15.54 -8.20 0.06
CA GLY A 103 16.71 -9.07 0.04
C GLY A 103 16.86 -9.95 -1.19
N SER A 104 15.84 -10.00 -2.05
CA SER A 104 15.87 -10.70 -3.34
C SER A 104 16.60 -9.94 -4.44
N VAL A 105 16.94 -8.66 -4.25
CA VAL A 105 17.65 -7.83 -5.23
C VAL A 105 19.14 -8.16 -5.21
N SER A 106 19.64 -8.65 -6.34
CA SER A 106 21.06 -8.97 -6.52
C SER A 106 21.93 -7.73 -6.79
N ASP A 107 23.24 -7.84 -6.56
CA ASP A 107 24.19 -6.74 -6.82
C ASP A 107 24.15 -6.22 -8.27
N PRO A 108 24.05 -7.06 -9.34
CA PRO A 108 23.87 -6.57 -10.70
C PRO A 108 22.59 -5.77 -10.91
N GLN A 109 21.48 -6.16 -10.27
CA GLN A 109 20.21 -5.42 -10.30
C GLN A 109 20.32 -4.09 -9.56
N LEU A 110 21.00 -4.09 -8.41
CA LEU A 110 21.27 -2.86 -7.66
C LEU A 110 22.14 -1.89 -8.48
N ALA A 111 23.18 -2.37 -9.16
CA ALA A 111 24.00 -1.54 -10.05
C ALA A 111 23.18 -0.92 -11.18
N LEU A 112 22.24 -1.69 -11.78
CA LEU A 112 21.31 -1.15 -12.77
C LEU A 112 20.40 -0.08 -12.19
N LEU A 113 19.83 -0.32 -11.01
CA LEU A 113 18.95 0.63 -10.32
C LEU A 113 19.67 1.95 -10.02
N ALA A 114 20.92 1.88 -9.52
CA ALA A 114 21.76 3.03 -9.27
C ALA A 114 22.08 3.78 -10.59
N GLY A 115 22.39 3.03 -11.65
CA GLY A 115 22.64 3.60 -12.99
C GLY A 115 21.41 4.31 -13.57
N MET A 116 20.20 3.76 -13.36
CA MET A 116 18.95 4.40 -13.76
C MET A 116 18.71 5.71 -12.99
N LEU A 117 18.93 5.72 -11.67
CA LEU A 117 18.77 6.94 -10.89
C LEU A 117 19.78 8.03 -11.34
N ASN A 118 21.03 7.65 -11.60
CA ASN A 118 22.05 8.59 -12.10
C ASN A 118 21.72 9.20 -13.46
N ALA A 119 20.78 8.62 -14.22
CA ALA A 119 20.26 9.20 -15.45
C ALA A 119 19.12 10.21 -15.22
N THR A 120 18.76 10.50 -13.96
CA THR A 120 17.77 11.51 -13.55
C THR A 120 18.46 12.70 -12.89
N SER A 121 17.67 13.65 -12.39
CA SER A 121 18.18 14.78 -11.61
C SER A 121 18.48 14.44 -10.14
N SER A 122 18.05 13.29 -9.68
CA SER A 122 18.21 12.85 -8.28
C SER A 122 19.53 12.12 -8.07
N THR A 123 20.11 12.23 -6.89
CA THR A 123 21.33 11.49 -6.51
C THR A 123 21.03 10.39 -5.52
N LEU A 124 21.72 9.23 -5.66
CA LEU A 124 21.62 8.14 -4.71
C LEU A 124 22.35 8.51 -3.41
N LEU A 125 21.61 8.57 -2.31
CA LEU A 125 22.20 8.78 -0.99
C LEU A 125 22.66 7.46 -0.36
N GLY A 126 21.89 6.40 -0.52
CA GLY A 126 22.21 5.08 -0.02
C GLY A 126 21.13 4.04 -0.32
N VAL A 127 21.39 2.82 0.09
CA VAL A 127 20.50 1.68 -0.07
C VAL A 127 20.34 0.96 1.26
N ILE A 128 19.11 0.70 1.67
CA ILE A 128 18.77 -0.06 2.87
C ILE A 128 17.98 -1.31 2.50
N ASP A 129 18.21 -2.41 3.18
CA ASP A 129 17.35 -3.59 3.04
C ASP A 129 15.97 -3.31 3.62
N SER A 130 14.90 -3.64 2.87
CA SER A 130 13.52 -3.32 3.28
C SER A 130 13.09 -4.08 4.54
N GLY A 131 13.57 -5.31 4.74
CA GLY A 131 13.33 -6.06 5.97
C GLY A 131 14.01 -5.42 7.17
N LEU A 132 15.24 -4.90 7.00
CA LEU A 132 15.92 -4.15 8.04
C LEU A 132 15.23 -2.84 8.36
N LEU A 133 14.77 -2.13 7.30
CA LEU A 133 13.99 -0.90 7.44
C LEU A 133 12.68 -1.17 8.20
N ALA A 134 11.94 -2.23 7.84
CA ALA A 134 10.70 -2.61 8.50
C ALA A 134 10.91 -2.96 9.99
N ALA A 135 12.06 -3.57 10.34
CA ALA A 135 12.40 -3.92 11.72
C ALA A 135 12.64 -2.71 12.62
N LEU A 136 12.81 -1.49 12.07
CA LEU A 136 12.86 -0.26 12.89
C LEU A 136 11.61 -0.05 13.75
N ALA A 137 10.45 -0.55 13.30
CA ALA A 137 9.20 -0.50 14.06
C ALA A 137 9.16 -1.47 15.23
N LEU A 138 10.07 -2.45 15.26
CA LEU A 138 10.11 -3.54 16.22
C LEU A 138 11.28 -3.37 17.20
N ARG A 139 11.17 -4.00 18.37
CA ARG A 139 12.22 -3.94 19.43
C ARG A 139 12.61 -5.33 19.90
N GLN A 140 12.57 -6.30 18.98
CA GLN A 140 12.86 -7.70 19.27
C GLN A 140 13.26 -8.42 17.99
N ASP A 141 13.88 -9.58 18.14
CA ASP A 141 14.12 -10.50 17.04
C ASP A 141 12.84 -10.81 16.32
N SER A 142 12.85 -10.69 15.00
CA SER A 142 11.63 -10.86 14.21
C SER A 142 11.92 -11.39 12.82
N TRP A 143 11.03 -12.27 12.33
CA TRP A 143 10.88 -12.54 10.93
C TRP A 143 10.02 -11.45 10.29
N ILE A 144 10.59 -10.71 9.36
CA ILE A 144 9.86 -9.73 8.54
C ILE A 144 9.37 -10.43 7.27
N VAL A 145 8.08 -10.39 7.02
CA VAL A 145 7.44 -11.03 5.87
C VAL A 145 6.95 -9.94 4.91
N GLU A 146 7.45 -9.96 3.68
CA GLU A 146 7.14 -9.03 2.62
C GLU A 146 6.57 -9.78 1.41
N LEU A 147 5.33 -9.50 1.03
CA LEU A 147 4.71 -10.06 -0.16
C LEU A 147 4.99 -9.15 -1.36
N GLN A 148 5.44 -9.75 -2.45
CA GLN A 148 5.67 -9.11 -3.75
C GLN A 148 4.71 -9.67 -4.80
N LEU A 149 4.76 -9.18 -6.03
CA LEU A 149 3.91 -9.70 -7.11
C LEU A 149 4.12 -11.19 -7.35
N HIS A 150 5.36 -11.67 -7.34
CA HIS A 150 5.71 -13.03 -7.77
C HIS A 150 6.39 -13.89 -6.70
N GLN A 151 6.62 -13.36 -5.51
CA GLN A 151 7.34 -14.06 -4.45
C GLN A 151 7.06 -13.45 -3.10
N THR A 152 7.42 -14.15 -2.03
CA THR A 152 7.49 -13.63 -0.68
C THR A 152 8.94 -13.62 -0.24
N VAL A 153 9.37 -12.52 0.38
CA VAL A 153 10.71 -12.38 0.98
C VAL A 153 10.56 -12.39 2.49
N LEU A 154 11.38 -13.21 3.16
CA LEU A 154 11.48 -13.26 4.61
C LEU A 154 12.86 -12.79 5.01
N SER A 155 12.94 -11.88 5.95
CA SER A 155 14.20 -11.42 6.55
C SER A 155 14.16 -11.65 8.05
N LEU A 156 15.07 -12.47 8.57
CA LEU A 156 15.28 -12.62 9.99
C LEU A 156 16.17 -11.49 10.48
N VAL A 157 15.61 -10.59 11.26
CA VAL A 157 16.33 -9.46 11.84
C VAL A 157 16.55 -9.70 13.32
N ARG A 158 17.82 -9.66 13.74
CA ARG A 158 18.25 -9.73 15.13
C ARG A 158 18.33 -8.33 15.73
N TYR A 159 17.83 -8.23 16.94
CA TYR A 159 17.80 -7.01 17.74
C TYR A 159 18.76 -7.16 18.93
N GLU A 160 19.87 -6.46 18.91
CA GLU A 160 20.83 -6.46 20.00
C GLU A 160 20.86 -5.08 20.66
N HIS A 161 20.59 -5.06 21.95
CA HIS A 161 20.71 -3.84 22.75
C HIS A 161 21.89 -3.97 23.72
N ARG A 162 22.88 -3.07 23.58
CA ARG A 162 24.06 -3.00 24.44
C ARG A 162 24.41 -1.54 24.75
N ASP A 163 24.60 -1.23 26.02
CA ASP A 163 25.18 0.05 26.46
C ASP A 163 24.61 1.29 25.75
N ASP A 164 23.32 1.48 25.79
CA ASP A 164 22.62 2.59 25.11
C ASP A 164 22.69 2.59 23.56
N GLN A 165 23.13 1.51 22.96
CA GLN A 165 23.13 1.30 21.52
C GLN A 165 22.23 0.12 21.14
N THR A 166 21.47 0.27 20.09
CA THR A 166 20.70 -0.80 19.49
C THR A 166 21.26 -1.12 18.13
N ASN A 167 21.59 -2.39 17.91
CA ASN A 167 22.02 -2.90 16.62
C ASN A 167 20.92 -3.77 16.04
N LEU A 168 20.56 -3.53 14.80
CA LEU A 168 19.70 -4.37 13.99
C LEU A 168 20.54 -5.00 12.88
N ASN A 169 20.50 -6.31 12.76
CA ASN A 169 21.27 -7.05 11.75
C ASN A 169 20.38 -8.07 11.07
N ILE A 170 20.52 -8.20 9.74
CA ILE A 170 19.92 -9.31 9.01
C ILE A 170 20.79 -10.55 9.25
N ASP A 171 20.17 -11.57 9.85
CA ASP A 171 20.82 -12.86 10.16
C ASP A 171 20.58 -13.86 9.02
N GLN A 172 19.36 -13.91 8.49
CA GLN A 172 18.95 -14.84 7.44
C GLN A 172 17.95 -14.19 6.51
N GLN A 173 18.00 -14.59 5.23
CA GLN A 173 16.97 -14.23 4.24
C GLN A 173 16.51 -15.47 3.48
N GLU A 174 15.20 -15.58 3.30
CA GLU A 174 14.55 -16.65 2.53
C GLU A 174 13.64 -16.05 1.48
N ILE A 175 13.63 -16.67 0.31
CA ILE A 175 12.75 -16.28 -0.80
C ILE A 175 11.83 -17.45 -1.11
N ILE A 176 10.53 -17.22 -1.11
CA ILE A 176 9.51 -18.19 -1.52
C ILE A 176 9.00 -17.79 -2.90
N PRO A 177 9.53 -18.38 -3.98
CA PRO A 177 9.29 -17.90 -5.35
C PRO A 177 7.86 -18.16 -5.84
N ASP A 178 7.16 -19.13 -5.24
CA ASP A 178 5.81 -19.55 -5.65
C ASP A 178 4.70 -18.97 -4.77
N LEU A 179 5.04 -18.00 -3.91
CA LEU A 179 4.11 -17.33 -3.03
C LEU A 179 4.20 -15.81 -3.25
N GLY A 180 3.62 -15.33 -4.33
CA GLY A 180 3.40 -13.91 -4.61
C GLY A 180 1.91 -13.59 -4.68
N ILE A 181 1.54 -12.30 -4.69
CA ILE A 181 0.14 -11.91 -4.75
C ILE A 181 -0.54 -12.42 -6.02
N LEU A 182 0.15 -12.42 -7.16
CA LEU A 182 -0.40 -12.94 -8.42
C LEU A 182 -0.66 -14.44 -8.39
N GLN A 183 0.19 -15.22 -7.71
CA GLN A 183 -0.05 -16.67 -7.54
C GLN A 183 -1.27 -16.93 -6.65
N ILE A 184 -1.49 -16.08 -5.64
CA ILE A 184 -2.70 -16.13 -4.81
C ILE A 184 -3.91 -15.77 -5.66
N HIS A 185 -3.88 -14.65 -6.38
CA HIS A 185 -4.97 -14.20 -7.24
C HIS A 185 -5.30 -15.25 -8.33
N ASN A 186 -4.30 -15.82 -9.00
CA ASN A 186 -4.51 -16.85 -10.02
C ASN A 186 -5.15 -18.10 -9.44
N THR A 187 -4.76 -18.52 -8.22
CA THR A 187 -5.37 -19.67 -7.55
C THR A 187 -6.85 -19.42 -7.26
N VAL A 188 -7.17 -18.23 -6.75
CA VAL A 188 -8.56 -17.84 -6.46
C VAL A 188 -9.37 -17.65 -7.74
N ALA A 189 -8.83 -17.00 -8.77
CA ALA A 189 -9.50 -16.81 -10.07
C ALA A 189 -9.87 -18.13 -10.73
N ASN A 190 -8.95 -19.10 -10.73
CA ASN A 190 -9.24 -20.44 -11.24
C ASN A 190 -10.35 -21.13 -10.46
N HIS A 191 -10.34 -21.05 -9.13
CA HIS A 191 -11.40 -21.60 -8.30
C HIS A 191 -12.76 -20.94 -8.58
N ILE A 192 -12.79 -19.63 -8.72
CA ILE A 192 -14.00 -18.88 -9.14
C ILE A 192 -14.50 -19.39 -10.49
N SER A 193 -13.61 -19.50 -11.50
CA SER A 193 -13.98 -20.00 -12.83
C SER A 193 -14.54 -21.43 -12.77
N GLU A 194 -13.88 -22.36 -12.06
CA GLU A 194 -14.37 -23.74 -11.89
C GLU A 194 -15.78 -23.77 -11.29
N ARG A 195 -16.06 -22.92 -10.30
CA ARG A 195 -17.37 -22.82 -9.68
C ARG A 195 -18.42 -22.26 -10.67
N PHE A 196 -18.11 -21.21 -11.42
CA PHE A 196 -19.02 -20.66 -12.44
C PHE A 196 -19.28 -21.66 -13.58
N ILE A 197 -18.26 -22.40 -14.03
CA ILE A 197 -18.44 -23.45 -15.03
C ILE A 197 -19.37 -24.54 -14.50
N LYS A 198 -19.18 -24.99 -13.28
CA LYS A 198 -19.99 -26.04 -12.65
C LYS A 198 -21.45 -25.61 -12.48
N ASP A 199 -21.68 -24.43 -11.93
CA ASP A 199 -23.00 -24.00 -11.49
C ASP A 199 -23.81 -23.35 -12.64
N TYR A 200 -23.14 -22.64 -13.56
CA TYR A 200 -23.77 -21.82 -14.61
C TYR A 200 -23.37 -22.17 -16.04
N ARG A 201 -22.40 -23.10 -16.24
CA ARG A 201 -21.83 -23.40 -17.56
C ARG A 201 -21.19 -22.17 -18.22
N TYR A 202 -20.69 -21.23 -17.42
CA TYR A 202 -20.03 -20.00 -17.82
C TYR A 202 -18.57 -19.99 -17.36
N ASP A 203 -17.64 -19.78 -18.27
CA ASP A 203 -16.23 -19.63 -17.98
C ASP A 203 -15.82 -18.16 -18.09
N PRO A 204 -15.66 -17.43 -16.96
CA PRO A 204 -15.27 -16.04 -16.99
C PRO A 204 -13.84 -15.81 -17.47
N LEU A 205 -12.95 -16.80 -17.36
CA LEU A 205 -11.56 -16.70 -17.85
C LEU A 205 -11.41 -16.99 -19.34
N HIS A 206 -12.50 -17.36 -20.03
CA HIS A 206 -12.47 -17.61 -21.47
C HIS A 206 -12.28 -16.32 -22.31
N SER A 207 -12.57 -15.17 -21.78
CA SER A 207 -12.39 -13.88 -22.46
C SER A 207 -11.52 -12.93 -21.66
N SER A 208 -10.72 -12.13 -22.35
CA SER A 208 -9.84 -11.13 -21.71
C SER A 208 -10.63 -10.10 -20.89
N SER A 209 -11.84 -9.75 -21.31
CA SER A 209 -12.71 -8.85 -20.54
C SER A 209 -13.26 -9.50 -19.26
N GLY A 210 -13.60 -10.79 -19.30
CA GLY A 210 -14.05 -11.51 -18.12
C GLY A 210 -12.90 -11.76 -17.15
N GLU A 211 -11.72 -12.10 -17.66
CA GLU A 211 -10.51 -12.24 -16.88
C GLU A 211 -10.17 -10.91 -16.18
N GLN A 212 -10.14 -9.77 -16.90
CA GLN A 212 -9.91 -8.45 -16.32
C GLN A 212 -10.92 -8.13 -15.21
N ALA A 213 -12.22 -8.41 -15.44
CA ALA A 213 -13.28 -8.14 -14.47
C ALA A 213 -13.09 -8.92 -13.15
N ILE A 214 -12.55 -10.14 -13.20
CA ILE A 214 -12.21 -10.92 -12.00
C ILE A 214 -11.04 -10.25 -11.25
N TYR A 215 -9.96 -9.92 -11.96
CA TYR A 215 -8.77 -9.35 -11.32
C TYR A 215 -9.00 -7.95 -10.79
N ASP A 216 -9.84 -7.14 -11.40
CA ASP A 216 -10.21 -5.79 -10.92
C ASP A 216 -10.89 -5.83 -9.55
N GLN A 217 -11.68 -6.88 -9.27
CA GLN A 217 -12.42 -7.04 -8.02
C GLN A 217 -11.71 -7.94 -6.99
N MET A 218 -10.60 -8.60 -7.38
CA MET A 218 -9.95 -9.64 -6.57
C MET A 218 -9.51 -9.12 -5.20
N THR A 219 -8.93 -7.93 -5.14
CA THR A 219 -8.46 -7.34 -3.89
C THR A 219 -9.60 -7.09 -2.91
N ASP A 220 -10.73 -6.56 -3.40
CA ASP A 220 -11.90 -6.28 -2.58
C ASP A 220 -12.55 -7.57 -2.09
N TRP A 221 -12.73 -8.57 -2.97
CA TRP A 221 -13.26 -9.87 -2.57
C TRP A 221 -12.39 -10.56 -1.52
N LEU A 222 -11.06 -10.53 -1.67
CA LEU A 222 -10.15 -11.13 -0.69
C LEU A 222 -10.16 -10.37 0.64
N SER A 223 -10.29 -9.04 0.62
CA SER A 223 -10.44 -8.22 1.81
C SER A 223 -11.74 -8.55 2.57
N ASP A 224 -12.85 -8.64 1.85
CA ASP A 224 -14.16 -8.98 2.42
C ASP A 224 -14.18 -10.42 2.94
N LEU A 225 -13.63 -11.36 2.17
CA LEU A 225 -13.52 -12.77 2.56
C LEU A 225 -12.77 -12.94 3.89
N VAL A 226 -11.67 -12.22 4.03
CA VAL A 226 -10.87 -12.29 5.25
C VAL A 226 -11.58 -11.64 6.44
N SER A 227 -12.29 -10.54 6.21
CA SER A 227 -12.98 -9.77 7.26
C SER A 227 -14.26 -10.44 7.74
N HIS A 228 -15.00 -11.09 6.83
CA HIS A 228 -16.34 -11.62 7.12
C HIS A 228 -16.40 -13.16 7.10
N GLY A 229 -15.34 -13.84 6.63
CA GLY A 229 -15.30 -15.30 6.48
C GLY A 229 -15.92 -15.81 5.19
N GLU A 230 -16.73 -15.01 4.52
CA GLU A 230 -17.35 -15.29 3.23
C GLU A 230 -17.53 -14.03 2.40
N VAL A 231 -17.63 -14.18 1.09
CA VAL A 231 -17.91 -13.08 0.15
C VAL A 231 -18.77 -13.58 -1.02
N VAL A 232 -19.67 -12.72 -1.48
CA VAL A 232 -20.47 -12.98 -2.70
C VAL A 232 -19.73 -12.38 -3.89
N VAL A 233 -19.28 -13.27 -4.78
CA VAL A 233 -18.68 -12.88 -6.07
C VAL A 233 -19.80 -12.75 -7.09
N THR A 234 -19.96 -11.59 -7.67
CA THR A 234 -20.95 -11.33 -8.72
C THR A 234 -20.26 -10.88 -10.00
N LEU A 235 -20.58 -11.54 -11.11
CA LEU A 235 -20.10 -11.21 -12.44
C LEU A 235 -21.26 -10.79 -13.31
N ASN A 236 -21.12 -9.63 -13.97
CA ASN A 236 -22.08 -9.18 -14.97
C ASN A 236 -21.79 -9.88 -16.29
N THR A 237 -22.79 -10.59 -16.82
CA THR A 237 -22.67 -11.34 -18.08
C THR A 237 -23.74 -10.88 -19.07
N PRO A 238 -23.57 -11.18 -20.37
CA PRO A 238 -24.62 -10.86 -21.36
C PRO A 238 -25.98 -11.48 -21.06
N SER A 239 -26.04 -12.53 -20.24
CA SER A 239 -27.26 -13.24 -19.84
C SER A 239 -27.82 -12.76 -18.49
N GLY A 240 -27.23 -11.74 -17.88
CA GLY A 240 -27.56 -11.23 -16.55
C GLY A 240 -26.47 -11.48 -15.53
N ASP A 241 -26.70 -11.05 -14.31
CA ASP A 241 -25.74 -11.20 -13.21
C ASP A 241 -25.73 -12.65 -12.70
N LEU A 242 -24.54 -13.22 -12.59
CA LEU A 242 -24.29 -14.52 -11.98
C LEU A 242 -23.54 -14.33 -10.68
N SER A 243 -23.93 -15.06 -9.63
CA SER A 243 -23.33 -14.91 -8.31
C SER A 243 -23.01 -16.25 -7.66
N LEU A 244 -21.91 -16.30 -6.91
CA LEU A 244 -21.56 -17.44 -6.07
C LEU A 244 -20.96 -16.94 -4.74
N THR A 245 -21.05 -17.74 -3.70
CA THR A 245 -20.41 -17.46 -2.42
C THR A 245 -19.09 -18.21 -2.31
N LEU A 246 -18.02 -17.47 -1.95
CA LEU A 246 -16.74 -18.04 -1.55
C LEU A 246 -16.64 -18.05 -0.03
N HIS A 247 -16.06 -19.11 0.52
CA HIS A 247 -15.76 -19.20 1.95
C HIS A 247 -14.25 -19.16 2.19
N LYS A 248 -13.84 -18.49 3.27
CA LYS A 248 -12.44 -18.34 3.65
C LYS A 248 -11.72 -19.69 3.77
N GLU A 249 -12.40 -20.70 4.31
CA GLU A 249 -11.85 -22.05 4.48
C GLU A 249 -11.46 -22.67 3.13
N ASP A 250 -12.28 -22.51 2.09
CA ASP A 250 -12.00 -23.05 0.76
C ASP A 250 -10.72 -22.44 0.20
N ILE A 251 -10.58 -21.12 0.31
CA ILE A 251 -9.41 -20.39 -0.19
C ILE A 251 -8.16 -20.73 0.62
N THR A 252 -8.27 -20.84 1.95
CA THR A 252 -7.16 -21.25 2.81
C THR A 252 -6.67 -22.66 2.45
N ASN A 253 -7.60 -23.59 2.22
CA ASN A 253 -7.27 -24.96 1.80
C ASN A 253 -6.57 -25.00 0.43
N LEU A 254 -7.03 -24.20 -0.54
CA LEU A 254 -6.40 -24.09 -1.86
C LEU A 254 -4.96 -23.55 -1.78
N LEU A 255 -4.71 -22.64 -0.87
CA LEU A 255 -3.40 -22.01 -0.67
C LEU A 255 -2.49 -22.80 0.28
N GLN A 256 -2.97 -23.86 0.94
CA GLN A 256 -2.24 -24.59 1.98
C GLN A 256 -0.87 -25.06 1.52
N TYR A 257 -0.74 -25.54 0.30
CA TYR A 257 0.55 -26.00 -0.24
C TYR A 257 1.57 -24.83 -0.33
N ARG A 258 1.12 -23.66 -0.83
CA ARG A 258 1.97 -22.45 -0.97
C ARG A 258 2.34 -21.87 0.38
N LEU A 259 1.38 -21.80 1.29
CA LEU A 259 1.57 -21.32 2.66
C LEU A 259 2.40 -22.30 3.51
N GLY A 260 2.44 -23.58 3.14
CA GLY A 260 3.20 -24.60 3.86
C GLY A 260 4.72 -24.35 3.89
N HIS A 261 5.28 -23.69 2.86
CA HIS A 261 6.69 -23.31 2.89
C HIS A 261 6.91 -22.16 3.88
N LEU A 262 6.09 -21.11 3.80
CA LEU A 262 6.13 -20.00 4.75
C LEU A 262 6.03 -20.51 6.20
N ASN A 263 5.04 -21.33 6.49
CA ASN A 263 4.81 -21.90 7.82
C ASN A 263 6.02 -22.72 8.30
N ARG A 264 6.66 -23.47 7.40
CA ARG A 264 7.87 -24.24 7.75
C ARG A 264 9.03 -23.33 8.15
N VAL A 265 9.28 -22.26 7.42
CA VAL A 265 10.36 -21.30 7.74
C VAL A 265 10.08 -20.63 9.08
N LEU A 266 8.87 -20.11 9.28
CA LEU A 266 8.50 -19.42 10.52
C LEU A 266 8.48 -20.36 11.74
N SER A 267 8.02 -21.60 11.55
CA SER A 267 7.97 -22.61 12.64
C SER A 267 9.34 -23.21 12.99
N ALA A 268 10.36 -23.00 12.16
CA ALA A 268 11.71 -23.47 12.47
C ALA A 268 12.35 -22.72 13.67
N GLN A 269 11.87 -21.50 13.96
CA GLN A 269 12.30 -20.69 15.10
C GLN A 269 11.04 -20.12 15.79
N PRO A 270 10.31 -20.95 16.55
CA PRO A 270 9.01 -20.58 17.13
C PRO A 270 9.11 -19.47 18.20
N GLU A 271 10.30 -19.23 18.75
CA GLU A 271 10.60 -18.16 19.69
C GLU A 271 10.72 -16.80 19.01
N VAL A 272 10.92 -16.76 17.67
CA VAL A 272 11.05 -15.53 16.91
C VAL A 272 9.68 -15.15 16.37
N ARG A 273 9.27 -13.92 16.66
CA ARG A 273 7.98 -13.41 16.23
C ARG A 273 7.96 -13.13 14.73
N ALA A 274 6.86 -13.48 14.05
CA ALA A 274 6.60 -13.04 12.69
C ALA A 274 5.91 -11.68 12.68
N ALA A 275 6.39 -10.77 11.85
CA ALA A 275 5.79 -9.47 11.59
C ALA A 275 5.60 -9.29 10.08
N PHE A 276 4.42 -8.86 9.68
CA PHE A 276 4.03 -8.76 8.28
C PHE A 276 3.99 -7.29 7.87
N THR A 277 4.62 -6.95 6.76
CA THR A 277 4.41 -5.62 6.18
C THR A 277 2.98 -5.47 5.68
N ASP A 278 2.52 -4.24 5.44
CA ASP A 278 1.20 -3.98 4.88
C ASP A 278 0.97 -4.70 3.54
N SER A 279 2.04 -4.95 2.75
CA SER A 279 1.98 -5.76 1.53
C SER A 279 1.63 -7.24 1.81
N ALA A 280 2.03 -7.77 2.96
CA ALA A 280 1.83 -9.17 3.34
C ALA A 280 0.62 -9.40 4.27
N LYS A 281 -0.17 -8.36 4.55
CA LYS A 281 -1.34 -8.44 5.44
C LYS A 281 -2.32 -9.55 5.03
N LEU A 282 -2.55 -9.74 3.74
CA LEU A 282 -3.43 -10.82 3.26
C LEU A 282 -2.96 -12.20 3.71
N ILE A 283 -1.66 -12.48 3.62
CA ILE A 283 -1.10 -13.78 4.05
C ILE A 283 -1.30 -13.97 5.55
N SER A 284 -1.01 -12.96 6.39
CA SER A 284 -1.18 -13.07 7.83
C SER A 284 -2.62 -13.43 8.23
N LEU A 285 -3.59 -12.89 7.50
CA LEU A 285 -5.01 -13.13 7.75
C LEU A 285 -5.53 -14.46 7.20
N LEU A 286 -4.86 -15.03 6.19
CA LEU A 286 -5.15 -16.38 5.66
C LEU A 286 -4.47 -17.50 6.45
N THR A 287 -3.52 -17.17 7.33
CA THR A 287 -2.79 -18.13 8.17
C THR A 287 -3.27 -18.01 9.61
N PRO A 288 -4.05 -19.00 10.14
CA PRO A 288 -4.68 -18.89 11.47
C PRO A 288 -3.68 -18.62 12.60
N ASP A 289 -2.48 -19.18 12.52
CA ASP A 289 -1.44 -19.07 13.55
C ASP A 289 -0.84 -17.65 13.64
N TYR A 290 -1.04 -16.82 12.62
CA TYR A 290 -0.47 -15.46 12.52
C TYR A 290 -1.52 -14.35 12.41
N GLY A 291 -2.80 -14.66 12.51
CA GLY A 291 -3.90 -13.70 12.35
C GLY A 291 -3.89 -12.50 13.31
N HIS A 292 -3.11 -12.58 14.38
CA HIS A 292 -2.89 -11.51 15.36
C HIS A 292 -1.46 -10.94 15.32
N SER A 293 -0.70 -11.24 14.27
CA SER A 293 0.65 -10.73 14.10
C SER A 293 0.65 -9.22 13.83
N ASP A 294 1.70 -8.55 14.26
CA ASP A 294 1.85 -7.10 14.01
C ASP A 294 1.93 -6.84 12.50
N THR A 295 1.15 -5.88 12.05
CA THR A 295 1.26 -5.36 10.69
C THR A 295 2.13 -4.10 10.72
N ILE A 296 3.18 -4.10 9.92
CA ILE A 296 4.11 -2.98 9.76
C ILE A 296 3.66 -2.14 8.57
N ASN A 297 3.35 -0.88 8.82
CA ASN A 297 3.06 0.07 7.75
C ASN A 297 4.38 0.59 7.15
N ARG A 298 4.65 0.30 5.88
CA ARG A 298 5.87 0.70 5.18
C ARG A 298 6.04 2.22 5.06
N ILE A 299 4.94 3.00 4.99
CA ILE A 299 5.02 4.47 5.01
C ILE A 299 5.57 4.96 6.34
N ASP A 300 5.01 4.50 7.47
CA ASP A 300 5.42 4.95 8.79
C ASP A 300 6.89 4.66 9.06
N VAL A 301 7.36 3.52 8.59
CA VAL A 301 8.76 3.12 8.74
C VAL A 301 9.69 3.93 7.85
N ALA A 302 9.29 4.19 6.59
CA ALA A 302 10.04 5.03 5.67
C ALA A 302 10.17 6.48 6.22
N VAL A 303 9.08 7.04 6.75
CA VAL A 303 9.10 8.36 7.39
C VAL A 303 10.03 8.36 8.61
N SER A 304 9.95 7.33 9.47
CA SER A 304 10.86 7.22 10.63
C SER A 304 12.33 7.09 10.22
N CYS A 305 12.62 6.48 9.08
CA CYS A 305 13.97 6.42 8.53
C CYS A 305 14.44 7.80 8.06
N LEU A 306 13.56 8.60 7.45
CA LEU A 306 13.92 9.98 7.05
C LEU A 306 14.33 10.85 8.25
N ASP A 307 13.74 10.64 9.42
CA ASP A 307 14.10 11.35 10.66
C ASP A 307 15.53 11.04 11.16
N ILE A 308 16.09 9.89 10.76
CA ILE A 308 17.41 9.42 11.18
C ILE A 308 18.41 9.29 10.02
N VAL A 309 18.01 9.76 8.83
CA VAL A 309 18.77 9.58 7.58
C VAL A 309 20.22 10.06 7.66
N GLU A 310 20.46 11.23 8.26
CA GLU A 310 21.80 11.82 8.39
C GLU A 310 22.76 10.99 9.26
N ARG A 311 22.22 10.13 10.13
CA ARG A 311 22.99 9.20 10.95
C ARG A 311 23.31 7.93 10.20
N ILE A 312 22.36 7.44 9.37
CA ILE A 312 22.53 6.24 8.57
C ILE A 312 23.43 6.54 7.36
N PHE A 313 23.21 7.67 6.73
CA PHE A 313 23.89 8.10 5.50
C PHE A 313 24.45 9.51 5.69
N PRO A 314 25.64 9.64 6.33
CA PRO A 314 26.26 10.95 6.50
C PRO A 314 26.62 11.59 5.15
N ASP A 315 26.51 12.94 5.08
CA ASP A 315 26.85 13.69 3.87
C ASP A 315 28.27 13.36 3.41
N ASN A 316 28.46 13.22 2.09
CA ASN A 316 29.71 12.87 1.41
C ASN A 316 30.20 11.40 1.59
N ALA A 317 29.42 10.49 2.13
CA ALA A 317 29.71 9.07 2.05
C ALA A 317 29.43 8.52 0.64
N GLU A 318 30.21 7.55 0.18
CA GLU A 318 29.83 6.78 -1.00
C GLU A 318 28.52 6.02 -0.72
N PRO A 319 27.60 5.92 -1.71
CA PRO A 319 26.37 5.15 -1.54
C PRO A 319 26.68 3.70 -1.17
N ILE A 320 26.27 3.28 0.01
CA ILE A 320 26.48 1.92 0.51
C ILE A 320 25.15 1.19 0.69
N ARG A 321 25.19 -0.13 0.55
CA ARG A 321 24.09 -0.99 0.97
C ARG A 321 24.21 -1.27 2.46
N VAL A 322 23.18 -0.88 3.21
CA VAL A 322 23.09 -1.06 4.65
C VAL A 322 22.31 -2.35 4.95
N SER A 323 22.99 -3.35 5.52
CA SER A 323 22.43 -4.60 6.03
C SER A 323 22.47 -4.71 7.55
N SER A 324 23.02 -3.69 8.22
CA SER A 324 23.00 -3.54 9.68
C SER A 324 22.81 -2.08 10.05
N LEU A 325 22.04 -1.80 11.09
CA LEU A 325 21.78 -0.46 11.58
C LEU A 325 22.19 -0.34 13.03
N GLN A 326 22.94 0.72 13.36
CA GLN A 326 23.24 1.09 14.72
C GLN A 326 22.41 2.33 15.09
N ILE A 327 21.51 2.18 16.07
CA ILE A 327 20.62 3.24 16.53
C ILE A 327 20.94 3.55 17.97
N GLY A 328 21.24 4.81 18.29
CA GLY A 328 21.45 5.24 19.68
C GLY A 328 20.15 5.14 20.51
N ALA A 329 20.24 4.93 21.81
CA ALA A 329 19.10 4.76 22.72
C ALA A 329 18.05 5.91 22.66
N ALA A 330 18.47 7.11 22.30
CA ALA A 330 17.61 8.29 22.16
C ALA A 330 16.74 8.30 20.89
N THR A 331 16.94 7.36 19.97
CA THR A 331 16.33 7.34 18.63
C THR A 331 15.57 6.09 18.27
N ALA A 332 15.39 5.17 19.21
CA ALA A 332 14.37 4.12 18.96
C ALA A 332 13.03 4.86 18.70
N PRO A 333 12.40 4.65 17.55
CA PRO A 333 11.10 5.28 17.30
C PRO A 333 10.22 5.00 18.50
N GLN A 334 9.65 6.05 19.09
CA GLN A 334 8.61 5.85 20.07
C GLN A 334 7.63 4.88 19.42
N LYS A 335 7.18 3.86 20.17
CA LYS A 335 6.18 2.91 19.71
C LYS A 335 5.11 3.72 18.96
N VAL A 336 5.16 3.68 17.62
CA VAL A 336 4.14 4.33 16.81
C VAL A 336 2.86 3.68 17.30
N PRO A 337 1.91 4.43 17.87
CA PRO A 337 0.68 3.81 18.34
C PRO A 337 0.14 3.01 17.17
N SER A 338 -0.21 1.75 17.44
CA SER A 338 -0.83 0.86 16.46
C SER A 338 -1.86 1.67 15.67
N SER A 339 -1.93 1.50 14.36
CA SER A 339 -2.75 2.26 13.42
C SER A 339 -4.23 2.47 13.80
N ASP A 340 -4.70 1.81 14.85
CA ASP A 340 -6.01 2.01 15.48
C ASP A 340 -6.16 3.36 16.23
N SER A 341 -5.11 4.18 16.38
CA SER A 341 -5.21 5.46 17.11
C SER A 341 -4.81 6.71 16.32
N ARG A 342 -4.37 6.62 15.07
CA ARG A 342 -4.26 7.79 14.19
C ARG A 342 -5.61 7.97 13.51
N ARG A 343 -6.51 8.66 14.18
CA ARG A 343 -7.68 9.21 13.53
C ARG A 343 -7.17 10.16 12.47
N SER A 344 -7.34 9.79 11.21
CA SER A 344 -7.00 10.65 10.06
C SER A 344 -7.78 11.96 10.16
N ILE A 345 -7.20 13.05 9.65
CA ILE A 345 -7.88 14.35 9.62
C ILE A 345 -9.06 14.23 8.67
N ALA A 346 -10.24 14.57 9.18
CA ALA A 346 -11.44 14.54 8.36
C ALA A 346 -11.36 15.57 7.23
N THR A 347 -11.64 15.13 6.02
CA THR A 347 -11.69 15.98 4.82
C THR A 347 -13.10 16.33 4.39
N HIS A 348 -14.11 15.56 4.85
CA HIS A 348 -15.51 15.70 4.46
C HIS A 348 -16.47 15.45 5.63
N ILE A 349 -17.68 15.98 5.49
CA ILE A 349 -18.85 15.63 6.31
C ILE A 349 -19.72 14.68 5.47
N LEU A 350 -20.09 13.54 6.04
CA LEU A 350 -21.03 12.59 5.45
C LEU A 350 -22.45 12.87 5.93
N HIS A 351 -23.38 13.06 5.00
CA HIS A 351 -24.81 13.20 5.25
C HIS A 351 -25.62 12.62 4.09
N ASP A 352 -26.61 11.79 4.37
CA ASP A 352 -27.48 11.11 3.40
C ASP A 352 -26.73 10.47 2.22
N GLY A 353 -25.61 9.80 2.53
CA GLY A 353 -24.78 9.13 1.52
C GLY A 353 -23.94 10.06 0.65
N GLN A 354 -23.96 11.38 0.91
CA GLN A 354 -23.13 12.36 0.20
C GLN A 354 -22.01 12.89 1.10
N ALA A 355 -20.81 13.01 0.51
CA ALA A 355 -19.63 13.58 1.16
C ALA A 355 -19.47 15.06 0.78
N TRP A 356 -19.46 15.94 1.79
CA TRP A 356 -19.35 17.39 1.64
C TRP A 356 -17.97 17.85 2.07
N SER A 357 -17.19 18.43 1.15
CA SER A 357 -15.80 18.80 1.39
C SER A 357 -15.65 19.91 2.43
N LEU A 358 -14.73 19.70 3.38
CA LEU A 358 -14.32 20.69 4.39
C LEU A 358 -13.28 21.70 3.87
N ALA A 359 -12.76 21.51 2.65
CA ALA A 359 -11.83 22.46 2.03
C ALA A 359 -12.46 23.83 1.73
N LYS A 360 -13.79 23.93 1.77
CA LYS A 360 -14.56 25.16 1.62
C LYS A 360 -15.52 25.30 2.79
N SER A 361 -15.89 26.56 3.10
CA SER A 361 -16.92 26.81 4.12
C SER A 361 -18.23 26.11 3.76
N LEU A 362 -18.93 25.60 4.76
CA LEU A 362 -20.19 24.87 4.64
C LEU A 362 -21.30 25.65 5.37
N SER A 363 -22.47 25.67 4.79
CA SER A 363 -23.70 26.15 5.42
C SER A 363 -24.63 24.98 5.65
N ILE A 364 -25.19 24.90 6.88
CA ILE A 364 -26.10 23.85 7.31
C ILE A 364 -27.41 24.53 7.70
N THR A 365 -28.49 24.14 7.09
CA THR A 365 -29.85 24.65 7.39
C THR A 365 -30.67 23.52 8.01
N VAL A 366 -31.26 23.79 9.14
CA VAL A 366 -32.20 22.89 9.80
C VAL A 366 -33.56 23.53 9.74
N SER A 367 -34.49 22.94 8.99
CA SER A 367 -35.86 23.43 8.84
C SER A 367 -36.85 22.27 8.73
N GLU A 368 -38.02 22.41 9.37
CA GLU A 368 -39.13 21.45 9.29
C GLU A 368 -38.75 19.98 9.48
N GLY A 369 -37.77 19.71 10.35
CA GLY A 369 -37.30 18.33 10.61
C GLY A 369 -36.36 17.76 9.53
N GLN A 370 -35.85 18.59 8.63
CA GLN A 370 -34.85 18.21 7.60
C GLN A 370 -33.58 19.02 7.78
N LEU A 371 -32.47 18.36 7.48
CA LEU A 371 -31.15 18.99 7.46
C LEU A 371 -30.66 19.08 6.02
N GLN A 372 -30.24 20.26 5.60
CA GLN A 372 -29.69 20.51 4.26
C GLN A 372 -28.30 21.13 4.38
N LEU A 373 -27.34 20.56 3.62
CA LEU A 373 -25.98 21.08 3.50
C LEU A 373 -25.82 21.87 2.19
N GLY A 374 -25.05 22.94 2.22
CA GLY A 374 -24.68 23.74 1.06
C GLY A 374 -23.24 24.22 1.14
N MET A 375 -22.59 24.35 -0.01
CA MET A 375 -21.22 24.89 -0.09
C MET A 375 -21.24 26.42 0.00
N GLY A 376 -20.26 26.98 0.74
CA GLY A 376 -20.12 28.42 0.90
C GLY A 376 -20.85 28.98 2.13
N ILE A 377 -20.71 30.30 2.34
CA ILE A 377 -21.30 31.01 3.48
C ILE A 377 -22.69 31.50 3.12
N ASN A 378 -23.71 31.01 3.79
CA ASN A 378 -25.09 31.47 3.67
C ASN A 378 -25.56 32.00 5.04
N LYS A 379 -25.67 33.31 5.20
CA LYS A 379 -26.12 33.96 6.45
C LYS A 379 -27.55 33.63 6.86
N LYS A 380 -28.34 33.00 6.01
CA LYS A 380 -29.69 32.52 6.31
C LYS A 380 -29.69 31.07 6.83
N ALA A 381 -28.56 30.36 6.72
CA ALA A 381 -28.43 29.01 7.24
C ALA A 381 -28.42 28.99 8.77
N SER A 382 -28.80 27.87 9.35
CA SER A 382 -28.82 27.68 10.81
C SER A 382 -27.39 27.74 11.39
N VAL A 383 -26.40 27.28 10.67
CA VAL A 383 -24.98 27.42 11.02
C VAL A 383 -24.11 27.47 9.76
N CYS A 384 -23.03 28.24 9.80
CA CYS A 384 -21.97 28.22 8.81
C CYS A 384 -20.66 27.83 9.50
N LEU A 385 -19.96 26.87 8.91
CA LEU A 385 -18.71 26.33 9.42
C LEU A 385 -17.58 26.55 8.43
N THR A 386 -16.39 26.70 8.96
CA THR A 386 -15.14 26.63 8.18
C THR A 386 -14.16 25.71 8.87
N PHE A 387 -13.26 25.12 8.10
CA PHE A 387 -12.20 24.27 8.61
C PHE A 387 -10.87 24.99 8.49
N SER A 388 -10.18 25.17 9.60
CA SER A 388 -8.86 25.80 9.65
C SER A 388 -8.07 25.24 10.82
N ASN A 389 -6.75 25.09 10.65
CA ASN A 389 -5.83 24.59 11.68
C ASN A 389 -6.32 23.27 12.32
N ASN A 390 -6.78 22.32 11.49
CA ASN A 390 -7.30 21.02 11.89
C ASN A 390 -8.50 21.08 12.87
N SER A 391 -9.25 22.16 12.85
CA SER A 391 -10.45 22.33 13.67
C SER A 391 -11.59 22.97 12.89
N LEU A 392 -12.83 22.60 13.23
CA LEU A 392 -14.02 23.26 12.73
C LEU A 392 -14.27 24.54 13.54
N GLN A 393 -14.57 25.62 12.84
CA GLN A 393 -14.88 26.92 13.45
C GLN A 393 -16.26 27.37 12.97
N ILE A 394 -17.03 27.93 13.89
CA ILE A 394 -18.36 28.50 13.58
C ILE A 394 -18.15 29.93 13.08
N LEU A 395 -18.52 30.19 11.82
CA LEU A 395 -18.53 31.53 11.24
C LEU A 395 -19.83 32.28 11.53
N HIS A 396 -20.95 31.56 11.61
CA HIS A 396 -22.28 32.07 11.87
C HIS A 396 -23.12 30.97 12.49
N GLN A 397 -23.96 31.33 13.47
CA GLN A 397 -24.92 30.41 14.14
C GLN A 397 -26.16 31.20 14.52
N GLN A 398 -27.33 30.63 14.28
CA GLN A 398 -28.61 31.18 14.76
C GLN A 398 -28.83 30.78 16.23
N ASP A 399 -29.42 31.65 17.02
CA ASP A 399 -29.65 31.47 18.48
C ASP A 399 -30.46 30.20 18.84
N ASN A 400 -31.30 29.74 17.91
CA ASN A 400 -32.15 28.55 18.08
C ASN A 400 -31.50 27.24 17.60
N CYS A 401 -30.28 27.26 17.07
CA CYS A 401 -29.59 26.09 16.58
C CYS A 401 -28.42 25.70 17.48
N LYS A 402 -28.56 24.61 18.24
CA LYS A 402 -27.47 24.07 19.05
C LYS A 402 -26.45 23.37 18.20
N VAL A 403 -25.17 23.75 18.35
CA VAL A 403 -24.04 23.12 17.64
C VAL A 403 -23.08 22.56 18.70
N ILE A 404 -22.63 21.32 18.48
CA ILE A 404 -21.57 20.68 19.26
C ILE A 404 -20.48 20.27 18.25
N LEU A 405 -19.33 20.93 18.36
CA LEU A 405 -18.16 20.61 17.54
C LEU A 405 -17.34 19.51 18.22
N PRO A 406 -16.69 18.62 17.47
CA PRO A 406 -15.72 17.69 18.03
C PRO A 406 -14.47 18.43 18.51
N GLU A 407 -13.81 17.91 19.55
CA GLU A 407 -12.56 18.48 20.06
C GLU A 407 -11.42 18.41 19.01
N LYS A 408 -11.44 17.38 18.17
CA LYS A 408 -10.51 17.17 17.06
C LYS A 408 -11.29 16.78 15.82
N CYS A 409 -10.91 17.33 14.67
CA CYS A 409 -11.53 16.96 13.40
C CYS A 409 -10.84 15.74 12.80
N SER A 410 -11.05 14.58 13.41
CA SER A 410 -10.56 13.30 12.89
C SER A 410 -11.71 12.50 12.26
N SER A 411 -11.35 11.58 11.33
CA SER A 411 -12.33 10.64 10.79
C SER A 411 -13.00 9.85 11.92
N ASP A 412 -14.28 9.54 11.75
CA ASP A 412 -15.17 8.90 12.73
C ASP A 412 -15.66 9.77 13.89
N GLU A 413 -15.15 11.00 14.04
CA GLU A 413 -15.76 11.97 14.96
C GLU A 413 -17.11 12.46 14.43
N THR A 414 -17.93 13.01 15.32
CA THR A 414 -19.26 13.49 14.97
C THR A 414 -19.43 14.97 15.29
N LEU A 415 -20.13 15.67 14.41
CA LEU A 415 -20.62 17.02 14.57
C LEU A 415 -22.13 16.97 14.81
N ILE A 416 -22.63 17.68 15.82
CA ILE A 416 -24.06 17.76 16.05
C ILE A 416 -24.57 19.16 15.75
N VAL A 417 -25.59 19.27 14.90
CA VAL A 417 -26.22 20.53 14.50
C VAL A 417 -27.74 20.40 14.61
N GLY A 418 -28.35 21.18 15.46
CA GLY A 418 -29.81 21.19 15.65
C GLY A 418 -30.40 19.84 16.03
N GLY A 419 -29.63 18.97 16.73
CA GLY A 419 -30.04 17.62 17.11
C GLY A 419 -29.69 16.52 16.07
N TYR A 420 -29.19 16.87 14.89
CA TYR A 420 -28.74 15.93 13.87
C TYR A 420 -27.26 15.61 14.07
N THR A 421 -26.91 14.31 13.96
CA THR A 421 -25.54 13.84 14.05
C THR A 421 -24.96 13.67 12.63
N LEU A 422 -23.87 14.38 12.34
CA LEU A 422 -23.15 14.34 11.09
C LEU A 422 -21.80 13.66 11.32
N LYS A 423 -21.42 12.72 10.48
CA LYS A 423 -20.15 11.97 10.61
C LYS A 423 -19.04 12.68 9.83
N LEU A 424 -17.90 12.85 10.48
CA LEU A 424 -16.69 13.30 9.84
C LEU A 424 -15.99 12.09 9.20
N ILE A 425 -15.59 12.22 7.93
CA ILE A 425 -14.93 11.18 7.18
C ILE A 425 -13.68 11.73 6.45
N GLU A 426 -12.73 10.88 6.22
CA GLU A 426 -11.68 11.13 5.25
C GLU A 426 -12.12 10.58 3.90
N VAL A 427 -12.09 11.43 2.87
CA VAL A 427 -12.24 11.00 1.47
C VAL A 427 -10.85 11.06 0.87
N ILE A 428 -10.28 9.91 0.61
CA ILE A 428 -9.03 9.77 -0.12
C ILE A 428 -9.42 9.87 -1.59
N ASN A 429 -9.02 10.96 -2.24
CA ASN A 429 -9.19 11.08 -3.68
C ASN A 429 -8.36 9.98 -4.32
N GLY A 430 -9.08 9.00 -4.95
CA GLY A 430 -8.49 7.92 -5.70
C GLY A 430 -7.87 8.40 -7.01
#